data_01c9fbb0986e7c0d213dddc669f284be
#
_entry.id   01c9fbb0986e7c0d213dddc669f284be
#
_cell.length_a   1.000
_cell.length_b   1.000
_cell.length_c   1.000
_cell.angle_alpha   90.00
_cell.angle_beta   90.00
_cell.angle_gamma   90.00
#
_symmetry.space_group_name_H-M   'P 1'
#
loop_
_entity.id
_entity.type
_entity.pdbx_description
1 polymer ?
#
loop_
_entity_poly.entity_id
_entity_poly.type
_entity_poly.pdbx_seq_one_letter_code
_entity_poly.pdbx_strand_id
1 'polypeptide(L)'
;MAEKGGLKLQCFVGDTYIPIEGIKATLVSSHGSGGESKEVELTTNSSGESQVIELSAPLLEYSQNPTGNIPYSLYDLRIERQGFQSLVVNGIQIFPDEIAIQQCNLVEESRRVGNRADVINIQPNTLNGNYPSKIPEEVDKLLPPPTSGVVLPKPVVPEFITVHAGGPNNTTAPNYTVPY
;
A
#
# COMPACT_ATOMS: atom_id res chain seq x y z
N MET A 1 15.17 -11.92 25.42
CA MET A 1 15.62 -10.50 25.34
C MET A 1 14.89 -9.88 24.18
N ALA A 2 14.53 -8.60 24.24
CA ALA A 2 13.96 -7.92 23.07
C ALA A 2 15.09 -7.65 22.05
N GLU A 3 14.79 -7.84 20.80
CA GLU A 3 15.67 -7.48 19.69
C GLU A 3 15.37 -6.06 19.20
N LYS A 4 16.01 -5.62 18.16
CA LYS A 4 15.85 -4.28 17.63
C LYS A 4 15.45 -4.34 16.16
N GLY A 5 14.57 -3.45 15.78
CA GLY A 5 14.27 -3.14 14.39
C GLY A 5 14.47 -1.66 14.11
N GLY A 6 14.50 -1.27 12.87
CA GLY A 6 14.70 0.13 12.46
C GLY A 6 13.42 0.76 11.95
N LEU A 7 13.30 2.09 12.10
CA LEU A 7 12.28 2.90 11.44
C LEU A 7 12.94 4.10 10.77
N LYS A 8 12.57 4.37 9.52
CA LYS A 8 12.92 5.55 8.75
C LYS A 8 11.64 6.21 8.24
N LEU A 9 11.54 7.53 8.36
CA LEU A 9 10.44 8.30 7.80
C LEU A 9 10.83 8.92 6.46
N GLN A 10 9.85 9.03 5.57
CA GLN A 10 9.93 9.79 4.33
C GLN A 10 8.71 10.71 4.22
N CYS A 11 8.90 12.03 4.30
CA CYS A 11 7.82 13.02 4.32
C CYS A 11 7.78 13.81 3.02
N PHE A 12 6.59 13.85 2.39
CA PHE A 12 6.35 14.52 1.11
C PHE A 12 5.09 15.41 1.18
N VAL A 13 5.01 16.37 0.27
CA VAL A 13 3.81 17.21 0.10
C VAL A 13 2.77 16.46 -0.73
N GLY A 14 1.70 15.99 -0.10
CA GLY A 14 0.62 15.25 -0.77
C GLY A 14 1.18 14.12 -1.63
N ASP A 15 0.66 13.99 -2.84
CA ASP A 15 1.06 12.94 -3.79
C ASP A 15 2.18 13.41 -4.77
N THR A 16 2.86 14.51 -4.44
CA THR A 16 3.81 15.15 -5.39
C THR A 16 5.23 14.64 -5.30
N TYR A 17 5.58 13.85 -4.29
CA TYR A 17 6.96 13.46 -3.96
C TYR A 17 7.94 14.62 -3.71
N ILE A 18 7.42 15.83 -3.48
CA ILE A 18 8.25 16.97 -3.06
C ILE A 18 8.62 16.76 -1.59
N PRO A 19 9.91 16.63 -1.27
CA PRO A 19 10.35 16.35 0.09
C PRO A 19 10.10 17.55 1.02
N ILE A 20 9.79 17.26 2.28
CA ILE A 20 9.59 18.28 3.30
C ILE A 20 10.68 18.16 4.36
N GLU A 21 11.51 19.21 4.46
CA GLU A 21 12.54 19.31 5.47
C GLU A 21 11.99 19.78 6.82
N GLY A 22 12.61 19.34 7.91
CA GLY A 22 12.34 19.84 9.26
C GLY A 22 10.99 19.44 9.83
N ILE A 23 10.40 18.34 9.32
CA ILE A 23 9.24 17.72 9.95
C ILE A 23 9.66 17.15 11.30
N LYS A 24 8.92 17.50 12.34
CA LYS A 24 9.03 16.87 13.67
C LYS A 24 7.93 15.84 13.79
N ALA A 25 8.31 14.61 14.03
CA ALA A 25 7.41 13.50 14.20
C ALA A 25 7.63 12.87 15.58
N THR A 26 6.54 12.62 16.29
CA THR A 26 6.57 11.96 17.59
C THR A 26 6.10 10.52 17.41
N LEU A 27 6.92 9.57 17.86
CA LEU A 27 6.63 8.15 17.83
C LEU A 27 6.37 7.64 19.24
N VAL A 28 5.29 6.89 19.41
CA VAL A 28 4.87 6.32 20.68
C VAL A 28 4.65 4.81 20.53
N SER A 29 5.07 4.01 21.50
CA SER A 29 4.76 2.57 21.51
C SER A 29 3.27 2.37 21.80
N SER A 30 2.53 1.73 20.89
CA SER A 30 1.07 1.58 20.99
C SER A 30 0.61 0.37 21.81
N HIS A 31 1.48 -0.56 22.15
CA HIS A 31 1.12 -1.70 23.00
C HIS A 31 2.16 -1.97 24.09
N GLY A 32 1.69 -1.90 25.31
CA GLY A 32 2.45 -2.18 26.51
C GLY A 32 3.00 -3.61 26.57
N SER A 33 4.25 -3.74 26.26
CA SER A 33 5.09 -4.64 27.04
C SER A 33 5.55 -3.84 28.25
N GLY A 34 4.76 -3.83 29.33
CA GLY A 34 5.18 -3.46 30.69
C GLY A 34 6.25 -2.39 30.91
N GLY A 35 6.50 -1.50 29.97
CA GLY A 35 7.50 -0.46 29.98
C GLY A 35 6.88 0.88 29.62
N GLU A 36 7.40 1.94 30.18
CA GLU A 36 7.04 3.32 29.94
C GLU A 36 6.87 3.57 28.43
N SER A 37 5.81 4.25 28.05
CA SER A 37 5.60 4.73 26.68
C SER A 37 6.73 5.69 26.34
N LYS A 38 7.75 5.17 25.65
CA LYS A 38 8.90 5.98 25.26
C LYS A 38 8.52 6.79 24.03
N GLU A 39 8.41 8.09 24.21
CA GLU A 39 8.31 9.03 23.12
C GLU A 39 9.68 9.22 22.44
N VAL A 40 9.71 9.10 21.12
CA VAL A 40 10.92 9.34 20.33
C VAL A 40 10.61 10.41 19.29
N GLU A 41 11.36 11.49 19.30
CA GLU A 41 11.28 12.54 18.29
C GLU A 41 12.17 12.22 17.09
N LEU A 42 11.62 12.37 15.89
CA LEU A 42 12.31 12.25 14.61
C LEU A 42 12.23 13.56 13.86
N THR A 43 13.30 13.90 13.15
CA THR A 43 13.32 15.09 12.30
C THR A 43 13.76 14.73 10.89
N THR A 44 13.13 15.31 9.86
CA THR A 44 13.49 15.07 8.46
C THR A 44 14.52 16.07 7.96
N ASN A 45 15.42 15.60 7.07
CA ASN A 45 16.43 16.39 6.37
C ASN A 45 15.85 17.02 5.08
N SER A 46 16.71 17.66 4.28
CA SER A 46 16.35 18.29 2.99
C SER A 46 15.81 17.33 1.93
N SER A 47 16.07 16.04 2.06
CA SER A 47 15.47 15.00 1.21
C SER A 47 14.13 14.48 1.74
N GLY A 48 13.59 15.08 2.82
CA GLY A 48 12.37 14.62 3.47
C GLY A 48 12.53 13.33 4.29
N GLU A 49 13.76 12.89 4.51
CA GLU A 49 14.04 11.63 5.19
C GLU A 49 14.53 11.85 6.63
N SER A 50 14.08 11.01 7.55
CA SER A 50 14.66 10.96 8.89
C SER A 50 15.90 10.07 8.93
N GLN A 51 16.69 10.20 9.99
CA GLN A 51 17.64 9.16 10.35
C GLN A 51 16.90 7.87 10.72
N VAL A 52 17.55 6.72 10.53
CA VAL A 52 17.05 5.44 11.02
C VAL A 52 17.17 5.43 12.53
N ILE A 53 16.07 5.16 13.22
CA ILE A 53 16.07 4.95 14.67
C ILE A 53 15.91 3.48 14.99
N GLU A 54 16.58 3.04 16.04
CA GLU A 54 16.42 1.69 16.57
C GLU A 54 15.27 1.66 17.58
N LEU A 55 14.37 0.72 17.38
CA LEU A 55 13.18 0.49 18.19
C LEU A 55 13.20 -0.94 18.74
N SER A 56 12.50 -1.15 19.85
CA SER A 56 12.35 -2.47 20.43
C SER A 56 11.47 -3.34 19.53
N ALA A 57 11.95 -4.54 19.21
CA ALA A 57 11.22 -5.55 18.44
C ALA A 57 11.19 -6.88 19.20
N PRO A 58 10.24 -7.78 18.92
CA PRO A 58 10.22 -9.11 19.52
C PRO A 58 11.39 -9.97 19.00
N LEU A 59 11.47 -11.21 19.46
CA LEU A 59 12.49 -12.15 19.00
C LEU A 59 12.27 -12.51 17.52
N LEU A 60 13.36 -12.60 16.77
CA LEU A 60 13.35 -13.00 15.36
C LEU A 60 12.70 -14.39 15.17
N GLU A 61 12.85 -15.26 16.16
CA GLU A 61 12.25 -16.59 16.15
C GLU A 61 10.72 -16.56 15.93
N TYR A 62 10.02 -15.51 16.41
CA TYR A 62 8.57 -15.37 16.27
C TYR A 62 8.15 -15.10 14.82
N SER A 63 9.02 -14.51 14.01
CA SER A 63 8.79 -14.34 12.57
C SER A 63 9.13 -15.57 11.75
N GLN A 64 10.06 -16.39 12.23
CA GLN A 64 10.50 -17.61 11.57
C GLN A 64 9.64 -18.83 11.87
N ASN A 65 9.06 -18.88 13.08
CA ASN A 65 8.19 -19.96 13.53
C ASN A 65 6.83 -19.39 13.94
N PRO A 66 5.77 -19.58 13.16
CA PRO A 66 4.43 -19.10 13.49
C PRO A 66 3.85 -19.87 14.70
N THR A 67 4.25 -19.49 15.90
CA THR A 67 3.86 -20.13 17.17
C THR A 67 2.67 -19.43 17.85
N GLY A 68 2.00 -18.50 17.15
CA GLY A 68 0.93 -17.69 17.71
C GLY A 68 1.41 -16.42 18.44
N ASN A 69 2.72 -16.22 18.58
CA ASN A 69 3.28 -14.98 19.08
C ASN A 69 3.30 -13.91 17.99
N ILE A 70 3.08 -12.65 18.38
CA ILE A 70 3.14 -11.52 17.44
C ILE A 70 4.61 -11.26 17.08
N PRO A 71 5.00 -11.34 15.78
CA PRO A 71 6.39 -11.23 15.35
C PRO A 71 6.88 -9.78 15.18
N TYR A 72 6.10 -8.78 15.57
CA TYR A 72 6.42 -7.36 15.44
C TYR A 72 5.97 -6.57 16.66
N SER A 73 6.58 -5.42 16.88
CA SER A 73 6.10 -4.40 17.83
C SER A 73 5.29 -3.34 17.09
N LEU A 74 4.30 -2.76 17.77
CA LEU A 74 3.43 -1.72 17.23
C LEU A 74 3.81 -0.35 17.77
N TYR A 75 3.86 0.62 16.85
CA TYR A 75 4.14 2.02 17.15
C TYR A 75 3.14 2.92 16.44
N ASP A 76 2.80 4.04 17.10
CA ASP A 76 1.96 5.08 16.52
C ASP A 76 2.80 6.34 16.29
N LEU A 77 2.61 6.98 15.15
CA LEU A 77 3.33 8.16 14.73
C LEU A 77 2.37 9.35 14.67
N ARG A 78 2.81 10.49 15.20
CA ARG A 78 2.11 11.77 15.09
C ARG A 78 3.03 12.81 14.47
N ILE A 79 2.52 13.52 13.47
CA ILE A 79 3.18 14.64 12.84
C ILE A 79 2.29 15.87 12.94
N GLU A 80 2.85 16.95 13.48
CA GLU A 80 2.21 18.25 13.55
C GLU A 80 3.16 19.31 12.96
N ARG A 81 2.71 20.03 11.93
CA ARG A 81 3.45 21.11 11.32
C ARG A 81 2.52 22.22 10.88
N GLN A 82 2.90 23.46 11.20
CA GLN A 82 2.16 24.63 10.76
C GLN A 82 2.03 24.70 9.23
N GLY A 83 0.83 24.96 8.72
CA GLY A 83 0.53 24.99 7.29
C GLY A 83 0.18 23.64 6.66
N PHE A 84 0.29 22.57 7.43
CA PHE A 84 -0.12 21.23 7.03
C PHE A 84 -1.13 20.64 8.01
N GLN A 85 -1.95 19.74 7.52
CA GLN A 85 -2.84 18.98 8.38
C GLN A 85 -2.03 18.02 9.25
N SER A 86 -2.46 17.83 10.50
CA SER A 86 -1.87 16.83 11.38
C SER A 86 -2.05 15.44 10.77
N LEU A 87 -0.99 14.64 10.78
CA LEU A 87 -1.02 13.25 10.33
C LEU A 87 -0.81 12.34 11.52
N VAL A 88 -1.68 11.35 11.65
CA VAL A 88 -1.56 10.27 12.63
C VAL A 88 -1.50 8.93 11.89
N VAL A 89 -0.46 8.15 12.14
CA VAL A 89 -0.30 6.81 11.58
C VAL A 89 -0.30 5.82 12.72
N ASN A 90 -1.32 4.99 12.80
CA ASN A 90 -1.47 3.98 13.84
C ASN A 90 -1.03 2.61 13.34
N GLY A 91 -0.34 1.86 14.22
CA GLY A 91 -0.04 0.46 13.97
C GLY A 91 1.17 0.22 13.06
N ILE A 92 2.18 1.09 13.09
CA ILE A 92 3.45 0.85 12.39
C ILE A 92 4.10 -0.40 13.00
N GLN A 93 4.39 -1.39 12.15
CA GLN A 93 4.91 -2.68 12.55
C GLN A 93 6.43 -2.70 12.40
N ILE A 94 7.12 -2.97 13.49
CA ILE A 94 8.58 -3.06 13.54
C ILE A 94 8.98 -4.50 13.77
N PHE A 95 9.61 -5.08 12.77
CA PHE A 95 10.17 -6.43 12.82
C PHE A 95 11.63 -6.39 13.29
N PRO A 96 12.10 -7.46 13.93
CA PRO A 96 13.52 -7.56 14.33
C PRO A 96 14.42 -7.60 13.08
N ASP A 97 15.58 -6.96 13.19
CA ASP A 97 16.63 -6.89 12.16
C ASP A 97 16.22 -6.27 10.82
N GLU A 98 15.03 -5.68 10.73
CA GLU A 98 14.51 -5.04 9.53
C GLU A 98 14.34 -3.52 9.72
N ILE A 99 14.45 -2.77 8.62
CA ILE A 99 14.19 -1.32 8.61
C ILE A 99 12.86 -1.06 7.91
N ALA A 100 11.85 -0.67 8.70
CA ALA A 100 10.60 -0.20 8.17
C ALA A 100 10.73 1.22 7.61
N ILE A 101 10.20 1.47 6.42
CA ILE A 101 10.11 2.80 5.82
C ILE A 101 8.65 3.25 5.86
N GLN A 102 8.39 4.33 6.62
CA GLN A 102 7.06 4.92 6.68
C GLN A 102 7.01 6.16 5.81
N GLN A 103 6.19 6.12 4.75
CA GLN A 103 5.88 7.29 3.95
C GLN A 103 4.77 8.11 4.60
N CYS A 104 4.98 9.43 4.65
CA CYS A 104 4.08 10.40 5.26
C CYS A 104 3.76 11.50 4.24
N ASN A 105 2.59 11.43 3.64
CA ASN A 105 2.13 12.42 2.67
C ASN A 105 1.34 13.51 3.40
N LEU A 106 1.94 14.67 3.60
CA LEU A 106 1.34 15.78 4.33
C LEU A 106 0.53 16.67 3.39
N VAL A 107 -0.73 16.90 3.72
CA VAL A 107 -1.64 17.75 2.96
C VAL A 107 -1.62 19.17 3.49
N GLU A 108 -1.46 20.18 2.62
CA GLU A 108 -1.53 21.58 3.01
C GLU A 108 -2.94 21.94 3.51
N GLU A 109 -3.02 22.72 4.59
CA GLU A 109 -4.31 23.15 5.20
C GLU A 109 -5.22 23.86 4.20
N SER A 110 -4.66 24.61 3.26
CA SER A 110 -5.40 25.38 2.24
C SER A 110 -6.14 24.50 1.23
N ARG A 111 -5.78 23.22 1.10
CA ARG A 111 -6.35 22.30 0.11
C ARG A 111 -7.54 21.48 0.58
N ARG A 112 -7.86 21.51 1.87
CA ARG A 112 -9.00 20.76 2.43
C ARG A 112 -9.97 21.65 3.19
N VAL A 113 -11.26 21.35 3.02
CA VAL A 113 -12.33 21.96 3.83
C VAL A 113 -12.45 21.18 5.13
N GLY A 114 -11.96 21.75 6.23
CA GLY A 114 -12.10 21.20 7.58
C GLY A 114 -10.77 20.88 8.27
N ASN A 115 -10.71 21.26 9.54
CA ASN A 115 -9.54 21.08 10.41
C ASN A 115 -9.56 19.66 11.05
N ARG A 116 -9.43 18.62 10.24
CA ARG A 116 -9.36 17.24 10.72
C ARG A 116 -7.96 16.68 10.50
N ALA A 117 -7.43 16.00 11.52
CA ALA A 117 -6.22 15.19 11.38
C ALA A 117 -6.45 14.09 10.32
N ASP A 118 -5.45 13.86 9.50
CA ASP A 118 -5.43 12.72 8.59
C ASP A 118 -4.99 11.47 9.38
N VAL A 119 -5.79 10.42 9.38
CA VAL A 119 -5.54 9.23 10.18
C VAL A 119 -5.37 8.02 9.27
N ILE A 120 -4.18 7.45 9.29
CA ILE A 120 -3.84 6.21 8.59
C ILE A 120 -3.80 5.07 9.61
N ASN A 121 -4.58 4.02 9.38
CA ASN A 121 -4.53 2.81 10.19
C ASN A 121 -3.90 1.67 9.38
N ILE A 122 -2.73 1.22 9.80
CA ILE A 122 -2.04 0.10 9.18
C ILE A 122 -2.67 -1.20 9.71
N GLN A 123 -3.12 -2.04 8.79
CA GLN A 123 -3.71 -3.32 9.16
C GLN A 123 -2.65 -4.26 9.74
N PRO A 124 -2.99 -5.06 10.76
CA PRO A 124 -2.06 -6.03 11.33
C PRO A 124 -1.54 -7.00 10.29
N ASN A 125 -0.25 -7.28 10.33
CA ASN A 125 0.34 -8.31 9.50
C ASN A 125 -0.20 -9.70 9.91
N THR A 126 -0.47 -10.53 8.94
CA THR A 126 -1.15 -11.80 9.09
C THR A 126 -0.21 -12.98 9.43
N LEU A 127 1.08 -12.72 9.63
CA LEU A 127 2.07 -13.76 10.01
C LEU A 127 1.79 -14.46 11.34
N ASN A 128 0.92 -13.92 12.18
CA ASN A 128 0.57 -14.52 13.48
C ASN A 128 -0.57 -15.56 13.44
N GLY A 129 -0.94 -16.03 12.26
CA GLY A 129 -1.96 -17.08 12.12
C GLY A 129 -3.43 -16.63 12.30
N ASN A 130 -3.70 -15.38 12.66
CA ASN A 130 -5.03 -14.78 12.56
C ASN A 130 -5.28 -14.27 11.13
N TYR A 131 -4.97 -15.08 10.17
CA TYR A 131 -5.56 -14.94 8.86
C TYR A 131 -7.06 -15.04 9.06
N PRO A 132 -7.86 -14.12 8.48
CA PRO A 132 -9.17 -14.54 8.07
C PRO A 132 -8.88 -15.72 7.13
N SER A 133 -8.99 -16.92 7.70
CA SER A 133 -8.78 -18.14 6.97
C SER A 133 -9.67 -18.05 5.76
N LYS A 134 -9.04 -18.07 4.62
CA LYS A 134 -9.68 -18.12 3.31
C LYS A 134 -10.12 -16.75 2.81
N ILE A 135 -9.46 -16.27 1.79
CA ILE A 135 -10.18 -15.76 0.63
C ILE A 135 -11.41 -16.66 0.55
N PRO A 136 -12.61 -16.15 0.84
CA PRO A 136 -13.76 -17.04 0.91
C PRO A 136 -13.83 -17.83 -0.38
N GLU A 137 -13.93 -19.14 -0.30
CA GLU A 137 -14.37 -19.98 -1.42
C GLU A 137 -15.72 -19.48 -1.99
N GLU A 138 -16.28 -18.46 -1.36
CA GLU A 138 -17.42 -17.68 -1.81
C GLU A 138 -17.20 -16.92 -3.12
N VAL A 139 -15.98 -16.60 -3.52
CA VAL A 139 -15.75 -16.02 -4.84
C VAL A 139 -16.04 -17.05 -5.92
N ASP A 140 -15.77 -18.33 -5.67
CA ASP A 140 -16.14 -19.41 -6.57
C ASP A 140 -17.64 -19.76 -6.50
N LYS A 141 -18.33 -19.39 -5.41
CA LYS A 141 -19.79 -19.55 -5.28
C LYS A 141 -20.59 -18.41 -5.91
N LEU A 142 -19.95 -17.27 -6.16
CA LEU A 142 -20.58 -16.13 -6.85
C LEU A 142 -20.59 -16.29 -8.38
N LEU A 143 -19.80 -17.20 -8.91
CA LEU A 143 -19.95 -17.65 -10.28
C LEU A 143 -20.98 -18.78 -10.25
N PRO A 144 -22.19 -18.59 -10.81
CA PRO A 144 -23.09 -19.72 -11.00
C PRO A 144 -22.31 -20.80 -11.73
N PRO A 145 -22.43 -22.08 -11.33
CA PRO A 145 -21.79 -23.16 -12.05
C PRO A 145 -22.17 -22.99 -13.53
N PRO A 146 -21.23 -23.19 -14.47
CA PRO A 146 -21.57 -23.08 -15.87
C PRO A 146 -22.77 -23.97 -16.11
N THR A 147 -23.91 -23.34 -16.38
CA THR A 147 -25.15 -24.06 -16.59
C THR A 147 -24.88 -24.99 -17.76
N SER A 148 -24.78 -26.27 -17.47
CA SER A 148 -24.60 -27.30 -18.48
C SER A 148 -25.77 -27.19 -19.45
N GLY A 149 -25.56 -26.52 -20.57
CA GLY A 149 -26.62 -26.26 -21.55
C GLY A 149 -26.65 -24.85 -22.12
N VAL A 150 -25.87 -23.88 -21.62
CA VAL A 150 -25.67 -22.63 -22.37
C VAL A 150 -24.79 -22.95 -23.57
N VAL A 151 -25.42 -23.23 -24.69
CA VAL A 151 -24.77 -23.19 -25.99
C VAL A 151 -24.29 -21.74 -26.16
N LEU A 152 -23.00 -21.52 -25.92
CA LEU A 152 -22.40 -20.23 -26.26
C LEU A 152 -22.74 -19.98 -27.74
N PRO A 153 -23.29 -18.82 -28.07
CA PRO A 153 -23.51 -18.48 -29.47
C PRO A 153 -22.19 -18.67 -30.19
N LYS A 154 -22.23 -19.47 -31.24
CA LYS A 154 -21.07 -19.71 -32.11
C LYS A 154 -20.44 -18.35 -32.41
N PRO A 155 -19.12 -18.15 -32.21
CA PRO A 155 -18.50 -16.88 -32.54
C PRO A 155 -18.88 -16.55 -33.99
N VAL A 156 -19.54 -15.41 -34.18
CA VAL A 156 -19.84 -14.91 -35.47
C VAL A 156 -18.50 -14.58 -36.10
N VAL A 157 -18.09 -15.41 -37.06
CA VAL A 157 -16.89 -15.10 -37.85
C VAL A 157 -17.24 -13.83 -38.61
N PRO A 158 -16.50 -12.73 -38.45
CA PRO A 158 -16.78 -11.51 -39.18
C PRO A 158 -16.75 -11.81 -40.67
N GLU A 159 -17.83 -11.47 -41.37
CA GLU A 159 -17.80 -11.51 -42.82
C GLU A 159 -16.84 -10.41 -43.33
N PHE A 160 -15.86 -10.82 -44.09
CA PHE A 160 -14.92 -9.89 -44.70
C PHE A 160 -15.46 -9.47 -46.05
N ILE A 161 -15.63 -8.18 -46.29
CA ILE A 161 -15.92 -7.65 -47.59
C ILE A 161 -14.58 -7.36 -48.29
N THR A 162 -14.34 -8.02 -49.38
CA THR A 162 -13.19 -7.73 -50.23
C THR A 162 -13.49 -6.52 -51.09
N VAL A 163 -12.84 -5.40 -50.79
CA VAL A 163 -12.98 -4.19 -51.60
C VAL A 163 -11.85 -4.17 -52.63
N HIS A 164 -12.22 -4.20 -53.90
CA HIS A 164 -11.26 -4.02 -54.98
C HIS A 164 -11.07 -2.53 -55.25
N ALA A 165 -9.96 -1.97 -54.85
CA ALA A 165 -9.57 -0.62 -55.20
C ALA A 165 -8.88 -0.66 -56.60
N GLY A 166 -9.66 -0.71 -57.63
CA GLY A 166 -9.19 -0.64 -59.01
C GLY A 166 -9.48 0.72 -59.63
N GLY A 167 -8.44 1.47 -59.96
CA GLY A 167 -8.59 2.59 -60.87
C GLY A 167 -8.73 2.08 -62.32
N PRO A 168 -9.24 2.90 -63.24
CA PRO A 168 -9.63 2.45 -64.58
C PRO A 168 -8.50 1.90 -65.46
N ASN A 169 -7.25 1.82 -65.00
CA ASN A 169 -6.11 1.33 -65.76
C ASN A 169 -5.08 0.53 -64.98
N ASN A 170 -5.43 -0.03 -63.84
CA ASN A 170 -4.43 -0.78 -63.07
C ASN A 170 -4.91 -2.21 -62.80
N THR A 171 -4.31 -3.17 -63.48
CA THR A 171 -4.63 -4.60 -63.38
C THR A 171 -4.05 -5.28 -62.16
N THR A 172 -3.37 -4.55 -61.26
CA THR A 172 -2.69 -5.10 -60.08
C THR A 172 -2.93 -4.25 -58.81
N ALA A 173 -4.20 -4.00 -58.49
CA ALA A 173 -4.50 -3.39 -57.17
C ALA A 173 -4.41 -4.44 -56.05
N PRO A 174 -3.77 -4.14 -54.93
CA PRO A 174 -3.74 -5.04 -53.78
C PRO A 174 -5.15 -5.19 -53.18
N ASN A 175 -5.52 -6.42 -52.89
CA ASN A 175 -6.76 -6.71 -52.18
C ASN A 175 -6.61 -6.35 -50.72
N TYR A 176 -7.47 -5.48 -50.22
CA TYR A 176 -7.56 -5.16 -48.79
C TYR A 176 -8.76 -5.88 -48.19
N THR A 177 -8.53 -6.62 -47.10
CA THR A 177 -9.59 -7.25 -46.34
C THR A 177 -9.84 -6.43 -45.11
N VAL A 178 -11.04 -5.89 -44.92
CA VAL A 178 -11.43 -5.09 -43.76
C VAL A 178 -12.43 -5.89 -42.94
N PRO A 179 -12.18 -6.10 -41.62
CA PRO A 179 -13.17 -6.70 -40.75
C PRO A 179 -14.32 -5.70 -40.49
N TYR A 180 -15.52 -6.19 -40.45
CA TYR A 180 -16.71 -5.48 -40.00
C TYR A 180 -16.92 -5.59 -38.52
#